data_dc1385b5d4eb3c93c8b84527c27821fc
#
_entry.id   dc1385b5d4eb3c93c8b84527c27821fc
#
_cell.length_a   1.000
_cell.length_b   1.000
_cell.length_c   1.000
_cell.angle_alpha   90.00
_cell.angle_beta   90.00
_cell.angle_gamma   90.00
#
_symmetry.space_group_name_H-M   'P 1'
#
loop_
_entity.id
_entity.type
_entity.pdbx_description
1 polymer ?
#
loop_
_entity_poly.entity_id
_entity_poly.type
_entity_poly.pdbx_seq_one_letter_code
_entity_poly.pdbx_strand_id
1 'polypeptide(L)'
;RPFSSYSSSRGGWNTQLYLKAFIIPFILFLVVGIIESVILGNGGNYHFTILFFIILLIVVPLQCIAEEYVFRGLLMQTSGSWFNIPLLAIILQAIIFGFTHGYNGIGNIGIIISGLVMGFLAWKANGLEVSSAFHTANNLSFSLLVMFGIQSSTSTIQMTDLIISTIGSVIFGILLYYIGKRSNWFGEIPETLQEDDS
;
A
#
# COMPACT_ATOMS: atom_id res chain seq x y z
N ARG A 1 -9.49 13.15 19.09
CA ARG A 1 -8.08 13.13 18.70
C ARG A 1 -7.82 14.22 17.66
N PRO A 2 -6.68 14.92 17.68
CA PRO A 2 -6.32 15.87 16.62
C PRO A 2 -6.11 15.11 15.28
N PHE A 3 -6.42 15.75 14.14
CA PHE A 3 -6.31 15.11 12.83
C PHE A 3 -4.90 14.57 12.53
N SER A 4 -3.87 15.25 13.02
CA SER A 4 -2.47 14.82 12.89
C SER A 4 -2.19 13.44 13.51
N SER A 5 -2.94 13.04 14.55
CA SER A 5 -2.77 11.72 15.20
C SER A 5 -3.25 10.55 14.35
N TYR A 6 -4.08 10.80 13.32
CA TYR A 6 -4.45 9.78 12.35
C TYR A 6 -3.34 9.47 11.35
N SER A 7 -2.45 10.44 11.10
CA SER A 7 -1.33 10.27 10.18
C SER A 7 -0.18 9.47 10.80
N SER A 8 0.19 9.83 12.04
CA SER A 8 1.34 9.25 12.72
C SER A 8 1.27 9.52 14.22
N SER A 9 1.69 8.55 15.03
CA SER A 9 1.91 8.74 16.48
C SER A 9 2.99 9.78 16.80
N ARG A 10 3.78 10.18 15.80
CA ARG A 10 4.89 11.16 15.91
C ARG A 10 4.47 12.62 15.72
N GLY A 11 3.18 12.90 15.74
CA GLY A 11 2.67 14.28 15.69
C GLY A 11 2.31 14.79 14.30
N GLY A 12 2.24 13.93 13.29
CA GLY A 12 1.76 14.28 11.96
C GLY A 12 2.52 13.61 10.83
N TRP A 13 2.17 13.97 9.59
CA TRP A 13 2.73 13.38 8.38
C TRP A 13 4.20 13.75 8.15
N ASN A 14 5.02 12.74 7.83
CA ASN A 14 6.42 12.89 7.49
C ASN A 14 6.68 12.57 6.00
N THR A 15 6.71 13.63 5.17
CA THR A 15 6.95 13.52 3.73
C THR A 15 8.31 12.88 3.39
N GLN A 16 9.35 13.13 4.17
CA GLN A 16 10.67 12.54 3.92
C GLN A 16 10.64 11.03 4.13
N LEU A 17 9.93 10.55 5.15
CA LEU A 17 9.75 9.12 5.39
C LEU A 17 8.98 8.48 4.24
N TYR A 18 7.87 9.10 3.81
CA TYR A 18 7.08 8.63 2.67
C TYR A 18 7.96 8.47 1.42
N LEU A 19 8.75 9.50 1.06
CA LEU A 19 9.61 9.45 -0.12
C LEU A 19 10.71 8.39 -0.01
N LYS A 20 11.35 8.25 1.16
CA LYS A 20 12.35 7.19 1.39
C LYS A 20 11.75 5.79 1.27
N ALA A 21 10.57 5.58 1.85
CA ALA A 21 9.88 4.29 1.81
C ALA A 21 9.32 3.94 0.42
N PHE A 22 9.09 4.95 -0.45
CA PHE A 22 8.55 4.77 -1.78
C PHE A 22 9.55 4.17 -2.78
N ILE A 23 10.82 4.59 -2.74
CA ILE A 23 11.79 4.34 -3.83
C ILE A 23 12.01 2.83 -4.06
N ILE A 24 12.28 2.08 -3.00
CA ILE A 24 12.64 0.66 -3.12
C ILE A 24 11.46 -0.18 -3.65
N PRO A 25 10.27 -0.16 -3.04
CA PRO A 25 9.14 -0.93 -3.55
C PRO A 25 8.73 -0.48 -4.96
N PHE A 26 8.84 0.81 -5.30
CA PHE A 26 8.55 1.29 -6.65
C PHE A 26 9.43 0.64 -7.72
N ILE A 27 10.74 0.59 -7.49
CA ILE A 27 11.68 -0.09 -8.41
C ILE A 27 11.37 -1.58 -8.49
N LEU A 28 11.10 -2.23 -7.35
CA LEU A 28 10.82 -3.66 -7.32
C LEU A 28 9.51 -4.00 -8.04
N PHE A 29 8.45 -3.26 -7.85
CA PHE A 29 7.18 -3.46 -8.56
C PHE A 29 7.33 -3.21 -10.07
N LEU A 30 8.08 -2.19 -10.48
CA LEU A 30 8.38 -1.96 -11.91
C LEU A 30 9.13 -3.15 -12.51
N VAL A 31 10.19 -3.62 -11.87
CA VAL A 31 11.00 -4.73 -12.39
C VAL A 31 10.18 -6.01 -12.47
N VAL A 32 9.43 -6.35 -11.42
CA VAL A 32 8.59 -7.55 -11.43
C VAL A 32 7.49 -7.45 -12.48
N GLY A 33 6.83 -6.30 -12.62
CA GLY A 33 5.79 -6.11 -13.64
C GLY A 33 6.32 -6.21 -15.07
N ILE A 34 7.55 -5.74 -15.34
CA ILE A 34 8.20 -5.93 -16.64
C ILE A 34 8.49 -7.42 -16.89
N ILE A 35 9.07 -8.11 -15.90
CA ILE A 35 9.40 -9.54 -16.01
C ILE A 35 8.11 -10.35 -16.23
N GLU A 36 7.07 -10.07 -15.47
CA GLU A 36 5.76 -10.71 -15.60
C GLU A 36 5.19 -10.55 -17.02
N SER A 37 5.21 -9.33 -17.54
CA SER A 37 4.73 -9.05 -18.89
C SER A 37 5.51 -9.81 -19.96
N VAL A 38 6.84 -9.90 -19.82
CA VAL A 38 7.68 -10.65 -20.76
C VAL A 38 7.40 -12.14 -20.70
N ILE A 39 7.21 -12.70 -19.49
CA ILE A 39 6.97 -14.15 -19.32
C ILE A 39 5.58 -14.55 -19.76
N LEU A 40 4.56 -13.78 -19.41
CA LEU A 40 3.16 -14.12 -19.65
C LEU A 40 2.65 -13.61 -21.01
N GLY A 41 3.37 -12.71 -21.67
CA GLY A 41 2.97 -12.12 -22.95
C GLY A 41 1.71 -11.26 -22.86
N ASN A 42 1.42 -10.68 -21.69
CA ASN A 42 0.20 -9.92 -21.40
C ASN A 42 0.35 -8.41 -21.66
N GLY A 43 1.13 -8.01 -22.64
CA GLY A 43 1.28 -6.62 -23.06
C GLY A 43 -0.04 -5.98 -23.50
N GLY A 44 -0.13 -4.67 -23.30
CA GLY A 44 -1.28 -3.83 -23.64
C GLY A 44 -1.01 -2.86 -24.79
N ASN A 45 -1.89 -1.89 -24.95
CA ASN A 45 -1.73 -0.82 -25.93
C ASN A 45 -0.95 0.36 -25.33
N TYR A 46 -0.13 1.01 -26.15
CA TYR A 46 0.60 2.22 -25.77
C TYR A 46 -0.32 3.44 -25.75
N HIS A 47 -0.38 4.13 -24.60
CA HIS A 47 -1.27 5.28 -24.38
C HIS A 47 -0.53 6.51 -23.82
N PHE A 48 0.76 6.63 -24.02
CA PHE A 48 1.53 7.75 -23.46
C PHE A 48 1.12 9.09 -24.08
N THR A 49 0.78 10.03 -23.19
CA THR A 49 0.81 11.47 -23.47
C THR A 49 1.44 12.18 -22.28
N ILE A 50 2.10 13.32 -22.51
CA ILE A 50 2.72 14.08 -21.42
C ILE A 50 1.69 14.53 -20.36
N LEU A 51 0.49 14.90 -20.79
CA LEU A 51 -0.59 15.27 -19.89
C LEU A 51 -1.02 14.10 -19.01
N PHE A 52 -1.23 12.93 -19.60
CA PHE A 52 -1.61 11.73 -18.84
C PHE A 52 -0.53 11.31 -17.87
N PHE A 53 0.74 11.39 -18.27
CA PHE A 53 1.88 11.11 -17.38
C PHE A 53 1.90 12.03 -16.15
N ILE A 54 1.72 13.36 -16.36
CA ILE A 54 1.67 14.32 -15.25
C ILE A 54 0.48 14.04 -14.34
N ILE A 55 -0.69 13.75 -14.90
CA ILE A 55 -1.89 13.39 -14.13
C ILE A 55 -1.62 12.14 -13.26
N LEU A 56 -1.04 11.08 -13.80
CA LEU A 56 -0.71 9.88 -13.04
C LEU A 56 0.23 10.18 -11.87
N LEU A 57 1.27 10.98 -12.08
CA LEU A 57 2.23 11.33 -11.03
C LEU A 57 1.61 12.12 -9.87
N ILE A 58 0.50 12.81 -10.09
CA ILE A 58 -0.19 13.60 -9.07
C ILE A 58 -1.35 12.80 -8.47
N VAL A 59 -2.23 12.26 -9.31
CA VAL A 59 -3.49 11.66 -8.86
C VAL A 59 -3.27 10.33 -8.16
N VAL A 60 -2.39 9.46 -8.67
CA VAL A 60 -2.17 8.14 -8.06
C VAL A 60 -1.61 8.25 -6.63
N PRO A 61 -0.57 9.05 -6.34
CA PRO A 61 -0.13 9.24 -4.96
C PRO A 61 -1.22 9.81 -4.04
N LEU A 62 -1.96 10.81 -4.50
CA LEU A 62 -3.04 11.44 -3.72
C LEU A 62 -4.17 10.45 -3.42
N GLN A 63 -4.58 9.64 -4.40
CA GLN A 63 -5.58 8.58 -4.21
C GLN A 63 -5.09 7.57 -3.18
N CYS A 64 -3.89 7.02 -3.35
CA CYS A 64 -3.34 6.03 -2.42
C CYS A 64 -3.25 6.57 -1.00
N ILE A 65 -2.77 7.80 -0.81
CA ILE A 65 -2.71 8.44 0.51
C ILE A 65 -4.12 8.58 1.09
N ALA A 66 -5.10 9.06 0.31
CA ALA A 66 -6.47 9.21 0.78
C ALA A 66 -7.09 7.87 1.22
N GLU A 67 -6.87 6.81 0.45
CA GLU A 67 -7.31 5.46 0.81
C GLU A 67 -6.65 4.96 2.11
N GLU A 68 -5.34 5.21 2.31
CA GLU A 68 -4.67 4.85 3.57
C GLU A 68 -5.26 5.61 4.77
N TYR A 69 -5.63 6.88 4.62
CA TYR A 69 -6.32 7.61 5.69
C TYR A 69 -7.68 6.99 6.02
N VAL A 70 -8.43 6.55 5.02
CA VAL A 70 -9.75 5.92 5.25
C VAL A 70 -9.60 4.54 5.89
N PHE A 71 -8.77 3.67 5.33
CA PHE A 71 -8.70 2.27 5.74
C PHE A 71 -7.78 2.05 6.95
N ARG A 72 -6.57 2.65 6.97
CA ARG A 72 -5.59 2.45 8.04
C ARG A 72 -5.66 3.56 9.09
N GLY A 73 -5.95 4.78 8.67
CA GLY A 73 -6.13 5.91 9.58
C GLY A 73 -7.43 5.84 10.35
N LEU A 74 -8.57 5.71 9.68
CA LEU A 74 -9.87 5.74 10.33
C LEU A 74 -10.38 4.35 10.70
N LEU A 75 -10.61 3.47 9.73
CA LEU A 75 -11.27 2.19 9.94
C LEU A 75 -10.46 1.25 10.86
N MET A 76 -9.16 1.06 10.56
CA MET A 76 -8.30 0.18 11.35
C MET A 76 -8.09 0.71 12.77
N GLN A 77 -7.85 2.01 12.95
CA GLN A 77 -7.67 2.57 14.30
C GLN A 77 -8.97 2.53 15.13
N THR A 78 -10.12 2.82 14.50
CA THR A 78 -11.42 2.75 15.20
C THR A 78 -11.75 1.31 15.61
N SER A 79 -11.63 0.35 14.70
CA SER A 79 -11.89 -1.06 15.02
C SER A 79 -10.86 -1.61 16.02
N GLY A 80 -9.60 -1.15 15.92
CA GLY A 80 -8.56 -1.50 16.89
C GLY A 80 -8.88 -1.05 18.30
N SER A 81 -9.46 0.15 18.47
CA SER A 81 -9.91 0.64 19.79
C SER A 81 -11.12 -0.12 20.35
N TRP A 82 -11.95 -0.73 19.49
CA TRP A 82 -13.09 -1.53 19.94
C TRP A 82 -12.70 -2.94 20.34
N PHE A 83 -11.83 -3.57 19.57
CA PHE A 83 -11.45 -4.96 19.79
C PHE A 83 -10.27 -5.12 20.73
N ASN A 84 -9.44 -4.09 20.91
CA ASN A 84 -8.15 -4.14 21.61
C ASN A 84 -7.21 -5.25 21.09
N ILE A 85 -7.44 -5.71 19.86
CA ILE A 85 -6.65 -6.73 19.17
C ILE A 85 -6.22 -6.19 17.79
N PRO A 86 -4.97 -5.73 17.63
CA PRO A 86 -4.50 -5.14 16.39
C PRO A 86 -4.70 -6.03 15.15
N LEU A 87 -4.52 -7.34 15.33
CA LEU A 87 -4.67 -8.30 14.23
C LEU A 87 -6.11 -8.32 13.67
N LEU A 88 -7.13 -8.26 14.52
CA LEU A 88 -8.53 -8.22 14.08
C LEU A 88 -8.83 -6.94 13.29
N ALA A 89 -8.30 -5.81 13.74
CA ALA A 89 -8.45 -4.54 13.02
C ALA A 89 -7.77 -4.57 11.63
N ILE A 90 -6.59 -5.17 11.55
CA ILE A 90 -5.87 -5.37 10.29
C ILE A 90 -6.67 -6.27 9.34
N ILE A 91 -7.22 -7.38 9.83
CA ILE A 91 -8.03 -8.30 9.01
C ILE A 91 -9.31 -7.62 8.54
N LEU A 92 -10.05 -6.98 9.43
CA LEU A 92 -11.32 -6.33 9.10
C LEU A 92 -11.15 -5.27 8.02
N GLN A 93 -10.20 -4.34 8.19
CA GLN A 93 -9.97 -3.31 7.19
C GLN A 93 -9.51 -3.90 5.85
N ALA A 94 -8.69 -4.97 5.84
CA ALA A 94 -8.23 -5.60 4.61
C ALA A 94 -9.37 -6.26 3.82
N ILE A 95 -10.29 -6.93 4.51
CA ILE A 95 -11.48 -7.53 3.90
C ILE A 95 -12.36 -6.44 3.27
N ILE A 96 -12.66 -5.37 4.01
CA ILE A 96 -13.47 -4.26 3.51
C ILE A 96 -12.77 -3.60 2.32
N PHE A 97 -11.46 -3.35 2.41
CA PHE A 97 -10.65 -2.80 1.34
C PHE A 97 -10.74 -3.64 0.05
N GLY A 98 -10.63 -4.97 0.15
CA GLY A 98 -10.75 -5.85 -0.99
C GLY A 98 -12.12 -5.76 -1.68
N PHE A 99 -13.20 -5.70 -0.89
CA PHE A 99 -14.56 -5.62 -1.45
C PHE A 99 -14.95 -4.26 -2.04
N THR A 100 -14.19 -3.21 -1.76
CA THR A 100 -14.41 -1.89 -2.40
C THR A 100 -13.82 -1.80 -3.81
N HIS A 101 -13.07 -2.82 -4.26
CA HIS A 101 -12.49 -2.88 -5.59
C HIS A 101 -13.36 -3.69 -6.56
N GLY A 102 -13.46 -3.25 -7.80
CA GLY A 102 -14.32 -3.84 -8.83
C GLY A 102 -13.70 -5.04 -9.57
N TYR A 103 -12.82 -5.82 -8.93
CA TYR A 103 -12.21 -7.00 -9.53
C TYR A 103 -13.09 -8.25 -9.38
N ASN A 104 -12.77 -9.31 -10.14
CA ASN A 104 -13.35 -10.63 -9.91
C ASN A 104 -12.91 -11.21 -8.55
N GLY A 105 -13.51 -12.33 -8.11
CA GLY A 105 -13.20 -12.94 -6.80
C GLY A 105 -11.71 -13.23 -6.58
N ILE A 106 -10.99 -13.64 -7.63
CA ILE A 106 -9.54 -13.90 -7.59
C ILE A 106 -8.78 -12.57 -7.33
N GLY A 107 -9.12 -11.51 -8.06
CA GLY A 107 -8.51 -10.20 -7.87
C GLY A 107 -8.78 -9.63 -6.48
N ASN A 108 -9.99 -9.78 -5.96
CA ASN A 108 -10.32 -9.32 -4.60
C ASN A 108 -9.49 -10.02 -3.53
N ILE A 109 -9.16 -11.31 -3.67
CA ILE A 109 -8.25 -12.02 -2.75
C ILE A 109 -6.86 -11.34 -2.76
N GLY A 110 -6.32 -11.01 -3.93
CA GLY A 110 -5.04 -10.29 -4.06
C GLY A 110 -5.06 -8.94 -3.35
N ILE A 111 -6.15 -8.17 -3.52
CA ILE A 111 -6.32 -6.88 -2.84
C ILE A 111 -6.42 -7.05 -1.32
N ILE A 112 -7.14 -8.06 -0.83
CA ILE A 112 -7.21 -8.37 0.61
C ILE A 112 -5.82 -8.66 1.17
N ILE A 113 -5.01 -9.50 0.49
CA ILE A 113 -3.66 -9.81 0.95
C ILE A 113 -2.77 -8.56 0.94
N SER A 114 -2.84 -7.74 -0.09
CA SER A 114 -2.15 -6.44 -0.15
C SER A 114 -2.62 -5.53 0.99
N GLY A 115 -3.92 -5.54 1.28
CA GLY A 115 -4.53 -4.84 2.42
C GLY A 115 -3.97 -5.27 3.78
N LEU A 116 -3.72 -6.58 3.96
CA LEU A 116 -3.08 -7.12 5.17
C LEU A 116 -1.64 -6.62 5.31
N VAL A 117 -0.87 -6.64 4.22
CA VAL A 117 0.52 -6.14 4.20
C VAL A 117 0.57 -4.66 4.57
N MET A 118 -0.27 -3.82 3.94
CA MET A 118 -0.32 -2.38 4.22
C MET A 118 -0.80 -2.10 5.65
N GLY A 119 -1.79 -2.85 6.15
CA GLY A 119 -2.24 -2.75 7.55
C GLY A 119 -1.12 -3.11 8.54
N PHE A 120 -0.36 -4.16 8.26
CA PHE A 120 0.81 -4.54 9.06
C PHE A 120 1.89 -3.45 9.03
N LEU A 121 2.20 -2.89 7.86
CA LEU A 121 3.18 -1.81 7.74
C LEU A 121 2.75 -0.55 8.50
N ALA A 122 1.49 -0.13 8.38
CA ALA A 122 0.95 1.01 9.12
C ALA A 122 1.03 0.79 10.64
N TRP A 123 0.66 -0.40 11.12
CA TRP A 123 0.75 -0.76 12.53
C TRP A 123 2.18 -0.72 13.05
N LYS A 124 3.13 -1.37 12.35
CA LYS A 124 4.53 -1.46 12.78
C LYS A 124 5.30 -0.14 12.64
N ALA A 125 4.92 0.69 11.66
CA ALA A 125 5.52 2.00 11.48
C ALA A 125 4.95 3.06 12.45
N ASN A 126 3.86 2.76 13.16
CA ASN A 126 3.11 3.74 13.97
C ASN A 126 2.70 4.99 13.15
N GLY A 127 2.36 4.79 11.88
CA GLY A 127 1.99 5.86 10.97
C GLY A 127 1.65 5.37 9.56
N LEU A 128 1.07 6.25 8.76
CA LEU A 128 0.56 5.92 7.43
C LEU A 128 1.61 6.10 6.32
N GLU A 129 2.74 6.72 6.58
CA GLU A 129 3.72 7.10 5.54
C GLU A 129 4.27 5.89 4.81
N VAL A 130 4.63 4.82 5.56
CA VAL A 130 5.24 3.61 4.98
C VAL A 130 4.23 2.80 4.19
N SER A 131 3.00 2.65 4.70
CA SER A 131 1.93 1.95 3.98
C SER A 131 1.47 2.74 2.75
N SER A 132 1.33 4.07 2.86
CA SER A 132 1.02 4.95 1.72
C SER A 132 2.09 4.90 0.64
N ALA A 133 3.37 4.88 1.03
CA ALA A 133 4.49 4.77 0.11
C ALA A 133 4.47 3.42 -0.64
N PHE A 134 4.23 2.33 0.08
CA PHE A 134 4.10 0.99 -0.50
C PHE A 134 2.90 0.91 -1.47
N HIS A 135 1.73 1.42 -1.05
CA HIS A 135 0.53 1.47 -1.87
C HIS A 135 0.74 2.30 -3.14
N THR A 136 1.30 3.50 -3.00
CA THR A 136 1.63 4.35 -4.16
C THR A 136 2.63 3.68 -5.08
N ALA A 137 3.66 3.02 -4.54
CA ALA A 137 4.66 2.31 -5.33
C ALA A 137 4.02 1.22 -6.19
N ASN A 138 3.13 0.41 -5.62
CA ASN A 138 2.40 -0.62 -6.36
C ASN A 138 1.52 -0.02 -7.47
N ASN A 139 0.65 0.93 -7.13
CA ASN A 139 -0.33 1.47 -8.07
C ASN A 139 0.31 2.35 -9.15
N LEU A 140 1.32 3.15 -8.80
CA LEU A 140 2.00 3.99 -9.78
C LEU A 140 2.84 3.16 -10.75
N SER A 141 3.56 2.13 -10.28
CA SER A 141 4.33 1.25 -11.16
C SER A 141 3.42 0.53 -12.14
N PHE A 142 2.30 -0.05 -11.70
CA PHE A 142 1.31 -0.68 -12.56
C PHE A 142 0.72 0.31 -13.58
N SER A 143 0.31 1.50 -13.13
CA SER A 143 -0.26 2.53 -14.01
C SER A 143 0.72 2.98 -15.10
N LEU A 144 2.00 3.11 -14.76
CA LEU A 144 3.05 3.42 -15.74
C LEU A 144 3.26 2.28 -16.73
N LEU A 145 3.31 1.03 -16.26
CA LEU A 145 3.45 -0.13 -17.15
C LEU A 145 2.27 -0.26 -18.12
N VAL A 146 1.06 0.01 -17.66
CA VAL A 146 -0.13 0.07 -18.52
C VAL A 146 -0.05 1.22 -19.52
N MET A 147 0.34 2.42 -19.07
CA MET A 147 0.47 3.59 -19.95
C MET A 147 1.49 3.36 -21.08
N PHE A 148 2.60 2.68 -20.78
CA PHE A 148 3.61 2.33 -21.79
C PHE A 148 3.27 1.07 -22.60
N GLY A 149 2.13 0.45 -22.38
CA GLY A 149 1.70 -0.76 -23.09
C GLY A 149 2.50 -2.02 -22.69
N ILE A 150 3.24 -1.96 -21.60
CA ILE A 150 3.99 -3.11 -21.09
C ILE A 150 3.04 -4.11 -20.45
N GLN A 151 2.03 -3.64 -19.70
CA GLN A 151 0.96 -4.48 -19.15
C GLN A 151 -0.39 -4.07 -19.71
N SER A 152 -1.36 -4.98 -19.66
CA SER A 152 -2.76 -4.71 -20.00
C SER A 152 -3.58 -4.43 -18.75
N SER A 153 -4.48 -3.44 -18.83
CA SER A 153 -5.46 -3.18 -17.76
C SER A 153 -6.69 -4.07 -17.96
N THR A 154 -6.97 -4.94 -16.99
CA THR A 154 -8.17 -5.78 -16.99
C THR A 154 -8.75 -5.90 -15.58
N SER A 155 -10.08 -6.00 -15.48
CA SER A 155 -10.77 -6.30 -14.22
C SER A 155 -10.82 -7.81 -13.91
N THR A 156 -10.45 -8.65 -14.87
CA THR A 156 -10.42 -10.10 -14.70
C THR A 156 -8.99 -10.55 -14.48
N ILE A 157 -8.67 -10.82 -13.22
CA ILE A 157 -7.35 -11.29 -12.79
C ILE A 157 -7.28 -12.81 -12.93
N GLN A 158 -6.19 -13.31 -13.49
CA GLN A 158 -5.90 -14.74 -13.58
C GLN A 158 -5.21 -15.24 -12.30
N MET A 159 -5.22 -16.56 -12.11
CA MET A 159 -4.56 -17.17 -10.95
C MET A 159 -3.04 -16.93 -10.95
N THR A 160 -2.41 -16.88 -12.10
CA THR A 160 -0.98 -16.56 -12.24
C THR A 160 -0.66 -15.15 -11.75
N ASP A 161 -1.48 -14.16 -12.16
CA ASP A 161 -1.32 -12.76 -11.74
C ASP A 161 -1.51 -12.64 -10.22
N LEU A 162 -2.51 -13.34 -9.65
CA LEU A 162 -2.72 -13.40 -8.20
C LEU A 162 -1.49 -13.93 -7.48
N ILE A 163 -0.90 -15.04 -7.94
CA ILE A 163 0.25 -15.66 -7.29
C ILE A 163 1.44 -14.70 -7.33
N ILE A 164 1.76 -14.12 -8.49
CA ILE A 164 2.91 -13.22 -8.65
C ILE A 164 2.72 -11.95 -7.81
N SER A 165 1.57 -11.30 -7.92
CA SER A 165 1.27 -10.07 -7.18
C SER A 165 1.24 -10.29 -5.67
N THR A 166 0.69 -11.41 -5.21
CA THR A 166 0.65 -11.77 -3.78
C THR A 166 2.04 -12.02 -3.22
N ILE A 167 2.83 -12.86 -3.89
CA ILE A 167 4.22 -13.16 -3.47
C ILE A 167 5.03 -11.86 -3.48
N GLY A 168 4.92 -11.05 -4.53
CA GLY A 168 5.59 -9.76 -4.63
C GLY A 168 5.21 -8.83 -3.48
N SER A 169 3.91 -8.63 -3.23
CA SER A 169 3.44 -7.77 -2.14
C SER A 169 3.94 -8.22 -0.77
N VAL A 170 3.89 -9.52 -0.48
CA VAL A 170 4.35 -10.06 0.81
C VAL A 170 5.87 -9.90 0.97
N ILE A 171 6.65 -10.30 -0.03
CA ILE A 171 8.13 -10.21 0.02
C ILE A 171 8.56 -8.74 0.13
N PHE A 172 7.99 -7.84 -0.69
CA PHE A 172 8.38 -6.42 -0.68
C PHE A 172 7.93 -5.72 0.60
N GLY A 173 6.76 -6.09 1.15
CA GLY A 173 6.31 -5.61 2.45
C GLY A 173 7.23 -6.04 3.59
N ILE A 174 7.64 -7.30 3.62
CA ILE A 174 8.61 -7.84 4.59
C ILE A 174 9.96 -7.12 4.45
N LEU A 175 10.46 -6.97 3.22
CA LEU A 175 11.71 -6.26 2.95
C LEU A 175 11.65 -4.81 3.46
N LEU A 176 10.58 -4.10 3.13
CA LEU A 176 10.38 -2.72 3.55
C LEU A 176 10.29 -2.60 5.08
N TYR A 177 9.63 -3.54 5.75
CA TYR A 177 9.61 -3.62 7.21
C TYR A 177 11.03 -3.75 7.79
N TYR A 178 11.83 -4.66 7.28
CA TYR A 178 13.20 -4.86 7.79
C TYR A 178 14.11 -3.66 7.52
N ILE A 179 13.99 -3.03 6.34
CA ILE A 179 14.71 -1.80 6.03
C ILE A 179 14.30 -0.69 7.00
N GLY A 180 12.99 -0.50 7.18
CA GLY A 180 12.46 0.53 8.08
C GLY A 180 12.92 0.32 9.53
N LYS A 181 12.90 -0.93 10.00
CA LYS A 181 13.41 -1.27 11.34
C LYS A 181 14.89 -0.98 11.51
N ARG A 182 15.73 -1.34 10.53
CA ARG A 182 17.18 -1.09 10.57
C ARG A 182 17.54 0.39 10.42
N SER A 183 16.73 1.14 9.71
CA SER A 183 16.95 2.57 9.42
C SER A 183 16.28 3.50 10.44
N ASN A 184 15.71 2.97 11.52
CA ASN A 184 14.99 3.72 12.55
C ASN A 184 13.86 4.60 11.97
N TRP A 185 13.14 4.07 10.94
CA TRP A 185 12.00 4.77 10.36
C TRP A 185 10.75 4.71 11.25
N PHE A 186 10.66 3.71 12.11
CA PHE A 186 9.53 3.49 12.99
C PHE A 186 9.74 4.27 14.28
N GLY A 187 8.86 5.24 14.54
CA GLY A 187 8.90 6.02 15.76
C GLY A 187 8.53 5.18 16.98
N GLU A 188 9.08 5.52 18.12
CA GLU A 188 8.62 5.02 19.40
C GLU A 188 7.24 5.62 19.71
N ILE A 189 6.37 4.85 20.36
CA ILE A 189 5.13 5.39 20.89
C ILE A 189 5.50 6.30 22.05
N PRO A 190 5.10 7.58 22.06
CA PRO A 190 5.40 8.48 23.16
C PRO A 190 4.93 7.87 24.49
N GLU A 191 5.75 7.92 25.51
CA GLU A 191 5.45 7.36 26.87
C GLU A 191 4.11 7.89 27.43
N THR A 192 3.74 9.13 27.07
CA THR A 192 2.46 9.74 27.48
C THR A 192 1.21 9.03 26.95
N LEU A 193 1.33 8.15 25.95
CA LEU A 193 0.22 7.33 25.44
C LEU A 193 0.22 5.91 25.99
N GLN A 194 1.26 5.53 26.76
CA GLN A 194 1.36 4.21 27.39
C GLN A 194 0.70 4.20 28.77
N GLU A 195 0.52 5.37 29.42
CA GLU A 195 -0.04 5.47 30.77
C GLU A 195 -1.58 5.43 30.83
N ASP A 196 -2.27 5.65 29.70
CA ASP A 196 -3.75 5.64 29.68
C ASP A 196 -4.36 4.21 29.57
N ASP A 197 -3.54 3.17 29.41
CA ASP A 197 -3.99 1.76 29.28
C ASP A 197 -3.68 0.89 30.52
N SER A 198 -3.30 1.50 31.68
CA SER A 198 -2.99 0.78 32.93
C SER A 198 -4.11 0.86 33.97
#